data_adce8f494fe52188953c3aae99348970
#
_entry.id   adce8f494fe52188953c3aae99348970
#
_cell.length_a   1.000
_cell.length_b   1.000
_cell.length_c   1.000
_cell.angle_alpha   90.00
_cell.angle_beta   90.00
_cell.angle_gamma   90.00
#
_symmetry.space_group_name_H-M   'P 1'
#
loop_
_entity.id
_entity.type
_entity.pdbx_description
1 polymer ?
#
loop_
_entity_poly.entity_id
_entity_poly.type
_entity_poly.pdbx_seq_one_letter_code
_entity_poly.pdbx_strand_id
1 'polypeptide(L)'
;MEDKEDWGREEKVEVDHKKIKEMVPQRFLKWRKVFGKVESERMSTRKIWDHAIDLKKTFKPQKGRIYPLSRDKREEVQNFVNDQLRKGYIRPSKSPQTSPVFFVDKKDGSKRIVIDYHNLNDQTVKNNYPLPLITDLIDNMESK
;
A
#
# COMPACT_ATOMS: atom_id res chain seq x y z
N MET A 1 -24.87 -15.28 -3.36
CA MET A 1 -25.03 -13.87 -3.76
C MET A 1 -23.64 -13.26 -3.94
N GLU A 2 -22.82 -13.95 -4.76
CA GLU A 2 -21.34 -13.75 -4.83
C GLU A 2 -20.81 -13.51 -6.26
N ASP A 3 -21.67 -13.34 -7.28
CA ASP A 3 -21.18 -13.40 -8.68
C ASP A 3 -21.29 -12.10 -9.49
N LYS A 4 -21.44 -10.91 -8.86
CA LYS A 4 -21.59 -9.65 -9.62
C LYS A 4 -20.32 -8.75 -9.66
N GLU A 5 -19.28 -9.05 -8.91
CA GLU A 5 -18.08 -8.19 -8.87
C GLU A 5 -16.97 -8.58 -9.86
N ASP A 6 -17.05 -9.77 -10.45
CA ASP A 6 -15.99 -10.30 -11.31
C ASP A 6 -16.03 -9.75 -12.76
N TRP A 7 -17.21 -9.49 -13.31
CA TRP A 7 -17.42 -8.99 -14.68
C TRP A 7 -16.73 -7.65 -14.96
N GLY A 8 -16.79 -6.71 -14.02
CA GLY A 8 -16.14 -5.41 -14.17
C GLY A 8 -14.60 -5.46 -14.07
N ARG A 9 -14.05 -6.54 -13.53
CA ARG A 9 -12.62 -6.75 -13.39
C ARG A 9 -12.01 -7.29 -14.67
N GLU A 10 -12.68 -8.26 -15.31
CA GLU A 10 -12.25 -8.83 -16.58
C GLU A 10 -12.24 -7.80 -17.71
N GLU A 11 -13.28 -6.96 -17.81
CA GLU A 11 -13.38 -5.91 -18.81
C GLU A 11 -12.28 -4.84 -18.64
N LYS A 12 -11.99 -4.41 -17.41
CA LYS A 12 -10.88 -3.49 -17.10
C LYS A 12 -9.51 -4.08 -17.44
N VAL A 13 -9.31 -5.37 -17.17
CA VAL A 13 -8.07 -6.09 -17.50
C VAL A 13 -7.87 -6.14 -19.02
N GLU A 14 -8.92 -6.40 -19.79
CA GLU A 14 -8.85 -6.49 -21.25
C GLU A 14 -8.53 -5.13 -21.89
N VAL A 15 -9.15 -4.06 -21.41
CA VAL A 15 -8.86 -2.69 -21.87
C VAL A 15 -7.42 -2.28 -21.55
N ASP A 16 -6.93 -2.64 -20.36
CA ASP A 16 -5.55 -2.36 -19.94
C ASP A 16 -4.55 -3.11 -20.84
N HIS A 17 -4.82 -4.37 -21.16
CA HIS A 17 -3.98 -5.17 -22.05
C HIS A 17 -3.92 -4.66 -23.50
N LYS A 18 -4.99 -4.08 -24.03
CA LYS A 18 -4.99 -3.45 -25.36
C LYS A 18 -4.09 -2.23 -25.41
N LYS A 19 -4.25 -1.33 -24.44
CA LYS A 19 -3.41 -0.12 -24.29
C LYS A 19 -1.93 -0.47 -24.11
N ILE A 20 -1.62 -1.48 -23.30
CA ILE A 20 -0.24 -1.93 -23.08
C ILE A 20 0.41 -2.42 -24.38
N LYS A 21 -0.32 -3.14 -25.24
CA LYS A 21 0.21 -3.61 -26.53
C LYS A 21 0.61 -2.48 -27.48
N GLU A 22 -0.10 -1.34 -27.40
CA GLU A 22 0.18 -0.16 -28.23
C GLU A 22 1.35 0.67 -27.70
N MET A 23 1.51 0.72 -26.38
CA MET A 23 2.50 1.59 -25.72
C MET A 23 3.84 0.91 -25.48
N VAL A 24 3.86 -0.43 -25.35
CA VAL A 24 5.06 -1.19 -24.97
C VAL A 24 5.72 -1.80 -26.20
N PRO A 25 7.03 -1.59 -26.40
CA PRO A 25 7.76 -2.22 -27.49
C PRO A 25 7.62 -3.75 -27.49
N GLN A 26 7.56 -4.35 -28.68
CA GLN A 26 7.29 -5.80 -28.85
C GLN A 26 8.20 -6.71 -28.02
N ARG A 27 9.48 -6.37 -27.89
CA ARG A 27 10.46 -7.11 -27.10
C ARG A 27 10.07 -7.30 -25.62
N PHE A 28 9.23 -6.40 -25.07
CA PHE A 28 8.79 -6.43 -23.68
C PHE A 28 7.37 -6.99 -23.48
N LEU A 29 6.64 -7.27 -24.54
CA LEU A 29 5.25 -7.76 -24.47
C LEU A 29 5.12 -9.10 -23.73
N LYS A 30 6.17 -9.91 -23.69
CA LYS A 30 6.17 -11.14 -22.90
C LYS A 30 5.99 -10.88 -21.39
N TRP A 31 6.36 -9.70 -20.92
CA TRP A 31 6.17 -9.27 -19.53
C TRP A 31 4.99 -8.28 -19.34
N ARG A 32 4.05 -8.24 -20.29
CA ARG A 32 2.91 -7.29 -20.25
C ARG A 32 2.18 -7.19 -18.91
N LYS A 33 2.13 -8.27 -18.13
CA LYS A 33 1.50 -8.28 -16.80
C LYS A 33 2.13 -7.29 -15.81
N VAL A 34 3.43 -7.02 -15.95
CA VAL A 34 4.14 -6.07 -15.07
C VAL A 34 3.68 -4.63 -15.30
N PHE A 35 3.19 -4.32 -16.50
CA PHE A 35 2.72 -2.99 -16.87
C PHE A 35 1.22 -2.79 -16.63
N GLY A 36 0.49 -3.86 -16.29
CA GLY A 36 -0.95 -3.81 -16.04
C GLY A 36 -1.27 -3.22 -14.68
N LYS A 37 -2.15 -2.22 -14.62
CA LYS A 37 -2.58 -1.59 -13.37
C LYS A 37 -3.22 -2.59 -12.40
N VAL A 38 -4.07 -3.46 -12.90
CA VAL A 38 -4.77 -4.47 -12.08
C VAL A 38 -3.79 -5.45 -11.45
N GLU A 39 -2.79 -5.88 -12.23
CA GLU A 39 -1.75 -6.78 -11.73
C GLU A 39 -0.80 -6.09 -10.74
N SER A 40 -0.50 -4.80 -10.96
CA SER A 40 0.33 -4.01 -10.04
C SER A 40 -0.35 -3.74 -8.69
N GLU A 41 -1.69 -3.73 -8.66
CA GLU A 41 -2.48 -3.57 -7.44
C GLU A 41 -2.63 -4.88 -6.64
N ARG A 42 -2.08 -5.99 -7.11
CA ARG A 42 -2.14 -7.28 -6.40
C ARG A 42 -1.16 -7.32 -5.23
N MET A 43 -1.64 -7.67 -4.04
CA MET A 43 -0.76 -8.00 -2.92
C MET A 43 0.02 -9.27 -3.17
N SER A 44 1.30 -9.29 -2.82
CA SER A 44 2.09 -10.52 -2.81
C SER A 44 1.59 -11.49 -1.73
N THR A 45 1.76 -12.79 -1.98
CA THR A 45 1.48 -13.80 -0.95
C THR A 45 2.44 -13.67 0.23
N ARG A 46 1.92 -13.80 1.44
CA ARG A 46 2.74 -13.77 2.66
C ARG A 46 3.79 -14.87 2.66
N LYS A 47 4.99 -14.52 3.08
CA LYS A 47 6.17 -15.39 3.16
C LYS A 47 6.73 -15.40 4.58
N ILE A 48 7.51 -16.43 4.89
CA ILE A 48 8.15 -16.57 6.21
C ILE A 48 9.19 -15.47 6.50
N TRP A 49 9.70 -14.82 5.46
CA TRP A 49 10.66 -13.72 5.53
C TRP A 49 10.01 -12.32 5.44
N ASP A 50 8.67 -12.25 5.49
CA ASP A 50 8.00 -10.96 5.57
C ASP A 50 8.44 -10.26 6.87
N HIS A 51 8.64 -8.95 6.75
CA HIS A 51 9.06 -8.16 7.91
C HIS A 51 7.98 -8.18 9.02
N ALA A 52 8.37 -8.63 10.20
CA ALA A 52 7.52 -8.61 11.38
C ALA A 52 7.60 -7.23 12.06
N ILE A 53 6.51 -6.83 12.71
CA ILE A 53 6.47 -5.66 13.58
C ILE A 53 6.48 -6.16 15.03
N ASP A 54 7.68 -6.25 15.60
CA ASP A 54 7.86 -6.73 16.95
C ASP A 54 7.58 -5.59 17.94
N LEU A 55 6.70 -5.85 18.89
CA LEU A 55 6.34 -4.88 19.91
C LEU A 55 7.20 -5.08 21.17
N LYS A 56 7.52 -3.97 21.84
CA LYS A 56 8.22 -4.02 23.13
C LYS A 56 7.37 -4.75 24.16
N LYS A 57 8.00 -5.43 25.13
CA LYS A 57 7.30 -6.10 26.24
C LYS A 57 6.44 -5.15 27.09
N THR A 58 6.77 -3.86 27.07
CA THR A 58 6.04 -2.78 27.75
C THR A 58 4.89 -2.22 26.92
N PHE A 59 4.59 -2.80 25.75
CA PHE A 59 3.54 -2.33 24.86
C PHE A 59 2.19 -2.21 25.58
N LYS A 60 1.58 -1.04 25.46
CA LYS A 60 0.22 -0.77 25.94
C LYS A 60 -0.61 -0.22 24.78
N PRO A 61 -1.68 -0.91 24.38
CA PRO A 61 -2.56 -0.41 23.33
C PRO A 61 -3.11 0.97 23.67
N GLN A 62 -3.08 1.88 22.72
CA GLN A 62 -3.58 3.24 22.89
C GLN A 62 -4.59 3.56 21.79
N LYS A 63 -5.66 4.23 22.19
CA LYS A 63 -6.59 4.85 21.22
C LYS A 63 -6.02 6.20 20.80
N GLY A 64 -5.66 6.32 19.54
CA GLY A 64 -5.23 7.59 18.94
C GLY A 64 -6.34 8.65 19.03
N ARG A 65 -5.96 9.93 19.09
CA ARG A 65 -6.91 11.06 19.03
C ARG A 65 -7.54 11.09 17.64
N ILE A 66 -8.85 11.34 17.58
CA ILE A 66 -9.54 11.59 16.32
C ILE A 66 -9.38 13.06 15.99
N TYR A 67 -8.76 13.37 14.85
CA TYR A 67 -8.70 14.73 14.34
C TYR A 67 -10.03 15.11 13.69
N PRO A 68 -10.59 16.30 13.98
CA PRO A 68 -11.82 16.76 13.32
C PRO A 68 -11.55 16.96 11.82
N LEU A 69 -12.36 16.34 11.00
CA LEU A 69 -12.30 16.46 9.54
C LEU A 69 -13.50 17.21 9.02
N SER A 70 -13.30 18.09 8.04
CA SER A 70 -14.40 18.69 7.27
C SER A 70 -15.19 17.60 6.54
N ARG A 71 -16.39 17.93 6.07
CA ARG A 71 -17.25 17.00 5.32
C ARG A 71 -16.51 16.39 4.12
N ASP A 72 -15.90 17.23 3.29
CA ASP A 72 -15.18 16.83 2.08
C ASP A 72 -14.02 15.85 2.40
N LYS A 73 -13.26 16.18 3.45
CA LYS A 73 -12.16 15.31 3.92
C LYS A 73 -12.66 13.96 4.43
N ARG A 74 -13.84 13.91 5.04
CA ARG A 74 -14.44 12.65 5.48
C ARG A 74 -14.84 11.77 4.29
N GLU A 75 -15.43 12.37 3.27
CA GLU A 75 -15.80 11.67 2.04
C GLU A 75 -14.53 11.11 1.33
N GLU A 76 -13.45 11.91 1.27
CA GLU A 76 -12.17 11.47 0.70
C GLU A 76 -11.55 10.29 1.47
N VAL A 77 -11.56 10.33 2.82
CA VAL A 77 -11.12 9.20 3.65
C VAL A 77 -11.99 7.96 3.40
N GLN A 78 -13.31 8.13 3.32
CA GLN A 78 -14.22 7.01 3.07
C GLN A 78 -13.96 6.36 1.70
N ASN A 79 -13.77 7.16 0.67
CA ASN A 79 -13.44 6.67 -0.67
C ASN A 79 -12.10 5.94 -0.68
N PHE A 80 -11.09 6.48 0.01
CA PHE A 80 -9.79 5.82 0.18
C PHE A 80 -9.94 4.46 0.88
N VAL A 81 -10.66 4.41 2.01
CA VAL A 81 -10.87 3.17 2.76
C VAL A 81 -11.60 2.12 1.91
N ASN A 82 -12.64 2.52 1.19
CA ASN A 82 -13.40 1.62 0.30
C ASN A 82 -12.50 1.05 -0.81
N ASP A 83 -11.65 1.89 -1.42
CA ASP A 83 -10.70 1.44 -2.45
C ASP A 83 -9.67 0.45 -1.88
N GLN A 84 -9.11 0.73 -0.68
CA GLN A 84 -8.15 -0.15 -0.03
C GLN A 84 -8.78 -1.50 0.40
N LEU A 85 -10.04 -1.48 0.84
CA LEU A 85 -10.80 -2.70 1.15
C LEU A 85 -11.04 -3.52 -0.13
N ARG A 86 -11.47 -2.87 -1.21
CA ARG A 86 -11.69 -3.51 -2.50
C ARG A 86 -10.41 -4.18 -3.05
N LYS A 87 -9.26 -3.54 -2.88
CA LYS A 87 -7.95 -4.07 -3.27
C LYS A 87 -7.41 -5.16 -2.34
N GLY A 88 -8.05 -5.37 -1.20
CA GLY A 88 -7.59 -6.32 -0.18
C GLY A 88 -6.35 -5.88 0.60
N TYR A 89 -5.98 -4.59 0.52
CA TYR A 89 -4.81 -4.04 1.24
C TYR A 89 -5.08 -3.88 2.73
N ILE A 90 -6.33 -3.63 3.09
CA ILE A 90 -6.78 -3.53 4.47
C ILE A 90 -7.98 -4.45 4.71
N ARG A 91 -8.25 -4.71 5.98
CA ARG A 91 -9.41 -5.50 6.43
C ARG A 91 -10.03 -4.84 7.67
N PRO A 92 -11.30 -5.08 7.97
CA PRO A 92 -11.90 -4.67 9.23
C PRO A 92 -11.09 -5.21 10.41
N SER A 93 -10.86 -4.38 11.41
CA SER A 93 -10.06 -4.73 12.58
C SER A 93 -10.81 -4.48 13.88
N LYS A 94 -10.60 -5.36 14.86
CA LYS A 94 -11.04 -5.21 16.26
C LYS A 94 -9.87 -4.89 17.20
N SER A 95 -8.74 -4.38 16.64
CA SER A 95 -7.57 -4.04 17.44
C SER A 95 -7.89 -2.94 18.47
N PRO A 96 -7.42 -3.07 19.71
CA PRO A 96 -7.51 -2.01 20.71
C PRO A 96 -6.58 -0.83 20.42
N GLN A 97 -5.59 -1.02 19.53
CA GLN A 97 -4.69 0.04 19.07
C GLN A 97 -5.31 0.75 17.88
N THR A 98 -5.32 2.09 17.90
CA THR A 98 -5.74 2.92 16.76
C THR A 98 -4.71 4.00 16.46
N SER A 99 -4.60 4.35 15.19
CA SER A 99 -3.75 5.44 14.71
C SER A 99 -4.61 6.49 14.02
N PRO A 100 -4.45 7.78 14.34
CA PRO A 100 -5.26 8.83 13.73
C PRO A 100 -4.86 9.07 12.27
N VAL A 101 -5.81 9.61 11.52
CA VAL A 101 -5.64 10.01 10.12
C VAL A 101 -5.72 11.52 10.03
N PHE A 102 -4.83 12.13 9.26
CA PHE A 102 -4.85 13.55 8.96
C PHE A 102 -4.42 13.82 7.51
N PHE A 103 -4.59 15.05 7.04
CA PHE A 103 -4.22 15.46 5.70
C PHE A 103 -3.03 16.40 5.72
N VAL A 104 -2.12 16.19 4.79
CA VAL A 104 -0.98 17.07 4.52
C VAL A 104 -1.11 17.63 3.11
N ASP A 105 -0.98 18.94 2.98
CA ASP A 105 -1.00 19.60 1.68
C ASP A 105 0.31 19.31 0.93
N LYS A 106 0.19 19.00 -0.36
CA LYS A 106 1.32 18.85 -1.26
C LYS A 106 1.63 20.19 -1.94
N LYS A 107 2.81 20.31 -2.53
CA LYS A 107 3.23 21.52 -3.26
C LYS A 107 2.36 21.86 -4.45
N ASP A 108 1.70 20.88 -5.04
CA ASP A 108 0.75 21.02 -6.17
C ASP A 108 -0.67 21.41 -5.74
N GLY A 109 -0.89 21.70 -4.45
CA GLY A 109 -2.20 22.03 -3.88
C GLY A 109 -3.10 20.83 -3.61
N SER A 110 -2.71 19.62 -4.03
CA SER A 110 -3.44 18.39 -3.68
C SER A 110 -3.15 17.96 -2.25
N LYS A 111 -4.01 17.09 -1.70
CA LYS A 111 -3.87 16.60 -0.32
C LYS A 111 -3.38 15.16 -0.31
N ARG A 112 -2.65 14.82 0.74
CA ARG A 112 -2.22 13.46 1.03
C ARG A 112 -2.82 12.99 2.33
N ILE A 113 -3.46 11.83 2.32
CA ILE A 113 -3.88 11.14 3.52
C ILE A 113 -2.64 10.57 4.21
N VAL A 114 -2.48 10.86 5.49
CA VAL A 114 -1.37 10.38 6.32
C VAL A 114 -1.92 9.72 7.57
N ILE A 115 -1.35 8.58 7.94
CA ILE A 115 -1.68 7.87 9.17
C ILE A 115 -0.55 8.13 10.17
N ASP A 116 -0.90 8.57 11.37
CA ASP A 116 0.07 8.85 12.42
C ASP A 116 0.44 7.57 13.17
N TYR A 117 1.62 7.05 12.85
CA TYR A 117 2.18 5.87 13.50
C TYR A 117 3.20 6.17 14.60
N HIS A 118 3.36 7.44 15.05
CA HIS A 118 4.36 7.77 16.06
C HIS A 118 4.25 6.89 17.29
N ASN A 119 3.07 6.79 17.90
CA ASN A 119 2.84 5.95 19.07
C ASN A 119 3.16 4.47 18.83
N LEU A 120 2.83 3.96 17.66
CA LEU A 120 3.12 2.58 17.30
C LEU A 120 4.63 2.38 17.14
N ASN A 121 5.28 3.27 16.40
CA ASN A 121 6.73 3.22 16.14
C ASN A 121 7.55 3.33 17.41
N ASP A 122 7.11 4.14 18.38
CA ASP A 122 7.80 4.26 19.68
C ASP A 122 7.72 2.97 20.52
N GLN A 123 6.70 2.16 20.28
CA GLN A 123 6.48 0.91 20.98
C GLN A 123 6.97 -0.33 20.21
N THR A 124 7.52 -0.16 19.01
CA THR A 124 8.17 -1.24 18.26
C THR A 124 9.63 -1.41 18.64
N VAL A 125 10.10 -2.64 18.57
CA VAL A 125 11.53 -2.94 18.65
C VAL A 125 12.18 -2.47 17.36
N LYS A 126 13.14 -1.54 17.46
CA LYS A 126 13.83 -1.00 16.28
C LYS A 126 14.76 -2.05 15.69
N ASN A 127 14.62 -2.31 14.42
CA ASN A 127 15.56 -3.12 13.67
C ASN A 127 16.72 -2.22 13.22
N ASN A 128 17.89 -2.43 13.80
CA ASN A 128 19.11 -1.68 13.49
C ASN A 128 20.01 -2.43 12.51
N TYR A 129 19.47 -3.38 11.73
CA TYR A 129 20.26 -4.05 10.71
C TYR A 129 20.75 -3.03 9.68
N PRO A 130 22.07 -2.92 9.44
CA PRO A 130 22.60 -1.96 8.50
C PRO A 130 22.15 -2.31 7.08
N LEU A 131 21.66 -1.31 6.36
CA LEU A 131 21.39 -1.47 4.93
C LEU A 131 22.73 -1.60 4.19
N PRO A 132 22.85 -2.50 3.22
CA PRO A 132 24.02 -2.58 2.37
C PRO A 132 24.23 -1.26 1.62
N LEU A 133 25.48 -0.89 1.37
CA LEU A 133 25.80 0.29 0.58
C LEU A 133 25.24 0.13 -0.84
N ILE A 134 24.65 1.21 -1.36
CA ILE A 134 24.05 1.19 -2.71
C ILE A 134 25.09 0.85 -3.77
N THR A 135 26.33 1.35 -3.60
CA THR A 135 27.48 1.03 -4.47
C THR A 135 27.74 -0.48 -4.52
N ASP A 136 27.79 -1.14 -3.36
CA ASP A 136 28.02 -2.59 -3.29
C ASP A 136 26.91 -3.39 -3.97
N LEU A 137 25.66 -2.89 -3.89
CA LEU A 137 24.52 -3.51 -4.59
C LEU A 137 24.65 -3.40 -6.11
N ILE A 138 25.08 -2.23 -6.60
CA ILE A 138 25.29 -1.99 -8.04
C ILE A 138 26.43 -2.87 -8.55
N ASP A 139 27.58 -2.88 -7.89
CA ASP A 139 28.74 -3.69 -8.26
C ASP A 139 28.42 -5.18 -8.30
N ASN A 140 27.61 -5.66 -7.36
CA ASN A 140 27.13 -7.05 -7.36
C ASN A 140 26.12 -7.38 -8.49
N MET A 141 25.46 -6.38 -9.08
CA MET A 141 24.57 -6.55 -10.22
C MET A 141 25.32 -6.53 -11.54
N GLU A 142 26.42 -5.76 -11.65
CA GLU A 142 27.28 -5.69 -12.85
C GLU A 142 28.15 -6.93 -13.01
N SER A 143 28.45 -7.64 -11.92
CA SER A 143 29.35 -8.81 -11.92
C SER A 143 28.65 -10.13 -12.29
N LYS A 144 27.38 -10.12 -12.71
CA LYS A 144 26.60 -11.26 -13.18
C LYS A 144 26.17 -11.11 -14.63
#